data_48abd56baacf1bb8237334b3de557ff1
#
_entry.id   48abd56baacf1bb8237334b3de557ff1
#
_cell.length_a   1.000
_cell.length_b   1.000
_cell.length_c   1.000
_cell.angle_alpha   90.00
_cell.angle_beta   90.00
_cell.angle_gamma   90.00
#
_symmetry.space_group_name_H-M   'P 1'
#
loop_
_entity.id
_entity.type
_entity.pdbx_description
1 polymer ?
#
loop_
_entity_poly.entity_id
_entity_poly.type
_entity_poly.pdbx_seq_one_letter_code
_entity_poly.pdbx_strand_id
1 'polypeptide(L)'
;MTPSLSDLSHALLDAARKAGAESADALAVAGTAMSIEIRKGALEQAERSEGVEIGLRVLVGRRQACVSASDTSAATITALAERAVAMAREAPEDATAGLAEASQLAQGWDLAALDLADPAGEPGAAALEASARAVEAAALEAKGITQVEASAAYSQRALHMAATNGFSGGYGRTSTSLSAVAFTGQGTEMQRDYAGEGRIYAADMPSAVEIGRLAAERTLARVGS
;
A
#
# COMPACT_ATOMS: atom_id res chain seq x y z
N MET A 1 -1.31 -11.11 -25.09
CA MET A 1 -0.29 -10.54 -24.16
C MET A 1 -1.02 -9.65 -23.19
N THR A 2 -0.77 -9.80 -21.91
CA THR A 2 -1.30 -8.87 -20.88
C THR A 2 -0.61 -7.52 -21.07
N PRO A 3 -1.35 -6.39 -21.10
CA PRO A 3 -0.74 -5.07 -21.26
C PRO A 3 0.16 -4.75 -20.06
N SER A 4 1.25 -4.04 -20.31
CA SER A 4 2.10 -3.54 -19.23
C SER A 4 1.42 -2.40 -18.46
N LEU A 5 1.91 -2.07 -17.25
CA LEU A 5 1.39 -0.93 -16.49
C LEU A 5 1.56 0.39 -17.25
N SER A 6 2.62 0.50 -18.05
CA SER A 6 2.84 1.64 -18.94
C SER A 6 1.76 1.70 -20.03
N ASP A 7 1.44 0.57 -20.67
CA ASP A 7 0.39 0.53 -21.70
C ASP A 7 -0.95 0.94 -21.10
N LEU A 8 -1.29 0.48 -19.90
CA LEU A 8 -2.54 0.81 -19.21
C LEU A 8 -2.65 2.30 -18.89
N SER A 9 -1.60 2.90 -18.33
CA SER A 9 -1.62 4.33 -17.99
C SER A 9 -1.71 5.21 -19.24
N HIS A 10 -1.03 4.87 -20.34
CA HIS A 10 -1.13 5.59 -21.59
C HIS A 10 -2.51 5.40 -22.26
N ALA A 11 -3.07 4.20 -22.23
CA ALA A 11 -4.44 3.93 -22.73
C ALA A 11 -5.50 4.76 -22.00
N LEU A 12 -5.36 4.95 -20.68
CA LEU A 12 -6.22 5.81 -19.88
C LEU A 12 -6.11 7.28 -20.32
N LEU A 13 -4.91 7.80 -20.55
CA LEU A 13 -4.71 9.17 -21.03
C LEU A 13 -5.30 9.38 -22.42
N ASP A 14 -5.14 8.40 -23.31
CA ASP A 14 -5.72 8.46 -24.66
C ASP A 14 -7.25 8.44 -24.62
N ALA A 15 -7.83 7.61 -23.74
CA ALA A 15 -9.28 7.59 -23.54
C ALA A 15 -9.78 8.90 -22.94
N ALA A 16 -9.06 9.49 -21.96
CA ALA A 16 -9.41 10.77 -21.36
C ALA A 16 -9.41 11.92 -22.39
N ARG A 17 -8.40 11.98 -23.26
CA ARG A 17 -8.35 12.97 -24.36
C ARG A 17 -9.54 12.81 -25.30
N LYS A 18 -9.87 11.57 -25.72
CA LYS A 18 -11.01 11.27 -26.58
C LYS A 18 -12.35 11.65 -25.94
N ALA A 19 -12.46 11.49 -24.62
CA ALA A 19 -13.65 11.88 -23.85
C ALA A 19 -13.76 13.41 -23.64
N GLY A 20 -12.71 14.18 -23.93
CA GLY A 20 -12.72 15.64 -23.84
C GLY A 20 -12.10 16.21 -22.54
N ALA A 21 -11.20 15.48 -21.90
CA ALA A 21 -10.35 16.02 -20.84
C ALA A 21 -9.34 17.02 -21.44
N GLU A 22 -9.16 18.16 -20.78
CA GLU A 22 -8.14 19.16 -21.17
C GLU A 22 -6.75 18.72 -20.68
N SER A 23 -6.68 18.16 -19.50
CA SER A 23 -5.49 17.50 -18.98
C SER A 23 -5.86 16.32 -18.08
N ALA A 24 -4.93 15.38 -17.90
CA ALA A 24 -5.15 14.18 -17.11
C ALA A 24 -3.84 13.60 -16.60
N ASP A 25 -3.93 12.86 -15.51
CA ASP A 25 -2.92 11.90 -15.10
C ASP A 25 -3.58 10.52 -14.82
N ALA A 26 -2.79 9.48 -15.04
CA ALA A 26 -3.21 8.10 -14.91
C ALA A 26 -2.18 7.30 -14.13
N LEU A 27 -2.64 6.42 -13.27
CA LEU A 27 -1.84 5.52 -12.46
C LEU A 27 -2.30 4.09 -12.72
N ALA A 28 -1.37 3.20 -13.02
CA ALA A 28 -1.60 1.77 -13.04
C ALA A 28 -0.72 1.10 -11.97
N VAL A 29 -1.30 0.24 -11.16
CA VAL A 29 -0.62 -0.46 -10.05
C VAL A 29 -0.91 -1.94 -10.18
N ALA A 30 0.12 -2.75 -10.10
CA ALA A 30 -0.01 -4.21 -9.91
C ALA A 30 0.71 -4.61 -8.65
N GLY A 31 0.20 -5.63 -7.95
CA GLY A 31 0.89 -6.12 -6.78
C GLY A 31 0.29 -7.38 -6.19
N THR A 32 1.08 -7.94 -5.29
CA THR A 32 0.68 -9.02 -4.40
C THR A 32 0.88 -8.58 -2.97
N ALA A 33 0.02 -9.04 -2.07
CA ALA A 33 0.19 -8.88 -0.63
C ALA A 33 -0.21 -10.17 0.07
N MET A 34 0.52 -10.51 1.12
CA MET A 34 0.22 -11.64 2.00
C MET A 34 0.34 -11.17 3.45
N SER A 35 -0.64 -11.51 4.26
CA SER A 35 -0.62 -11.25 5.71
C SER A 35 -1.07 -12.48 6.49
N ILE A 36 -0.44 -12.68 7.63
CA ILE A 36 -0.75 -13.73 8.59
C ILE A 36 -0.96 -13.06 9.95
N GLU A 37 -2.05 -13.39 10.60
CA GLU A 37 -2.36 -12.92 11.94
C GLU A 37 -2.46 -14.11 12.91
N ILE A 38 -1.77 -13.98 14.05
CA ILE A 38 -1.74 -14.96 15.13
C ILE A 38 -2.34 -14.34 16.38
N ARG A 39 -3.20 -15.10 17.02
CA ARG A 39 -3.80 -14.73 18.30
C ARG A 39 -4.05 -15.97 19.16
N LYS A 40 -3.70 -15.92 20.44
CA LYS A 40 -3.82 -17.03 21.40
C LYS A 40 -3.15 -18.32 20.91
N GLY A 41 -1.99 -18.18 20.30
CA GLY A 41 -1.22 -19.30 19.75
C GLY A 41 -1.85 -19.97 18.52
N ALA A 42 -2.91 -19.42 17.94
CA ALA A 42 -3.60 -19.97 16.78
C ALA A 42 -3.57 -18.99 15.59
N LEU A 43 -3.63 -19.54 14.39
CA LEU A 43 -3.84 -18.76 13.17
C LEU A 43 -5.25 -18.16 13.21
N GLU A 44 -5.36 -16.82 13.26
CA GLU A 44 -6.64 -16.11 13.23
C GLU A 44 -7.02 -15.75 11.81
N GLN A 45 -6.06 -15.25 11.02
CA GLN A 45 -6.29 -14.85 9.65
C GLN A 45 -5.08 -15.12 8.76
N ALA A 46 -5.34 -15.57 7.55
CA ALA A 46 -4.36 -15.67 6.46
C ALA A 46 -4.99 -15.11 5.20
N GLU A 47 -4.41 -14.04 4.67
CA GLU A 47 -4.88 -13.39 3.46
C GLU A 47 -3.78 -13.34 2.42
N ARG A 48 -4.15 -13.56 1.16
CA ARG A 48 -3.34 -13.27 0.00
C ARG A 48 -4.17 -12.56 -1.05
N SER A 49 -3.74 -11.40 -1.47
CA SER A 49 -4.34 -10.64 -2.56
C SER A 49 -3.35 -10.48 -3.71
N GLU A 50 -3.89 -10.48 -4.93
CA GLU A 50 -3.14 -10.20 -6.14
C GLU A 50 -4.07 -9.48 -7.11
N GLY A 51 -3.58 -8.42 -7.76
CA GLY A 51 -4.43 -7.67 -8.67
C GLY A 51 -3.71 -6.56 -9.40
N VAL A 52 -4.46 -5.97 -10.34
CA VAL A 52 -4.10 -4.75 -11.05
C VAL A 52 -5.21 -3.74 -10.82
N GLU A 53 -4.83 -2.51 -10.53
CA GLU A 53 -5.73 -1.37 -10.38
C GLU A 53 -5.30 -0.25 -11.31
N ILE A 54 -6.29 0.43 -11.89
CA ILE A 54 -6.09 1.61 -12.72
C ILE A 54 -6.85 2.79 -12.15
N GLY A 55 -6.21 3.94 -12.11
CA GLY A 55 -6.77 5.20 -11.67
C GLY A 55 -6.58 6.29 -12.73
N LEU A 56 -7.58 7.12 -12.88
CA LEU A 56 -7.56 8.24 -13.81
C LEU A 56 -8.06 9.50 -13.09
N ARG A 57 -7.28 10.56 -13.12
CA ARG A 57 -7.71 11.90 -12.79
C ARG A 57 -7.80 12.72 -14.06
N VAL A 58 -8.91 13.43 -14.26
CA VAL A 58 -9.12 14.34 -15.38
C VAL A 58 -9.36 15.74 -14.89
N LEU A 59 -8.96 16.72 -15.69
CA LEU A 59 -9.20 18.14 -15.47
C LEU A 59 -9.93 18.72 -16.69
N VAL A 60 -10.95 19.56 -16.39
CA VAL A 60 -11.70 20.37 -17.38
C VAL A 60 -11.74 21.78 -16.81
N GLY A 61 -10.94 22.69 -17.36
CA GLY A 61 -10.67 23.98 -16.72
C GLY A 61 -10.02 23.79 -15.33
N ARG A 62 -10.64 24.36 -14.31
CA ARG A 62 -10.26 24.24 -12.90
C ARG A 62 -11.12 23.22 -12.13
N ARG A 63 -11.72 22.29 -12.82
CA ARG A 63 -12.57 21.24 -12.26
C ARG A 63 -11.88 19.89 -12.45
N GLN A 64 -11.97 19.04 -11.48
CA GLN A 64 -11.32 17.73 -11.54
C GLN A 64 -12.21 16.61 -11.01
N ALA A 65 -11.98 15.40 -11.49
CA ALA A 65 -12.55 14.18 -10.96
C ALA A 65 -11.57 13.03 -11.03
N CYS A 66 -11.65 12.14 -10.05
CA CYS A 66 -10.85 10.91 -9.98
C CYS A 66 -11.79 9.70 -10.06
N VAL A 67 -11.37 8.69 -10.78
CA VAL A 67 -12.07 7.41 -10.91
C VAL A 67 -11.05 6.27 -10.89
N SER A 68 -11.46 5.08 -10.49
CA SER A 68 -10.63 3.88 -10.52
C SER A 68 -11.41 2.64 -10.88
N ALA A 69 -10.71 1.60 -11.30
CA ALA A 69 -11.24 0.27 -11.56
C ALA A 69 -10.15 -0.79 -11.42
N SER A 70 -10.57 -2.04 -11.19
CA SER A 70 -9.72 -3.24 -11.24
C SER A 70 -9.84 -4.00 -12.57
N ASP A 71 -10.89 -3.74 -13.35
CA ASP A 71 -11.00 -4.26 -14.72
C ASP A 71 -10.24 -3.36 -15.69
N THR A 72 -9.24 -3.93 -16.36
CA THR A 72 -8.33 -3.24 -17.28
C THR A 72 -8.73 -3.43 -18.77
N SER A 73 -9.95 -3.90 -19.04
CA SER A 73 -10.45 -4.04 -20.40
C SER A 73 -10.58 -2.69 -21.12
N ALA A 74 -10.42 -2.69 -22.44
CA ALA A 74 -10.57 -1.47 -23.25
C ALA A 74 -11.96 -0.83 -23.10
N ALA A 75 -13.01 -1.64 -22.90
CA ALA A 75 -14.36 -1.15 -22.66
C ALA A 75 -14.46 -0.41 -21.32
N THR A 76 -13.90 -0.98 -20.26
CA THR A 76 -13.84 -0.33 -18.93
C THR A 76 -13.03 0.94 -18.96
N ILE A 77 -11.85 0.96 -19.59
CA ILE A 77 -11.00 2.16 -19.74
C ILE A 77 -11.79 3.29 -20.45
N THR A 78 -12.52 2.98 -21.51
CA THR A 78 -13.35 3.96 -22.23
C THR A 78 -14.45 4.52 -21.33
N ALA A 79 -15.25 3.65 -20.71
CA ALA A 79 -16.34 4.04 -19.83
C ALA A 79 -15.85 4.84 -18.60
N LEU A 80 -14.67 4.47 -18.07
CA LEU A 80 -14.02 5.16 -16.96
C LEU A 80 -13.67 6.60 -17.32
N ALA A 81 -13.09 6.80 -18.52
CA ALA A 81 -12.71 8.12 -19.01
C ALA A 81 -13.93 9.02 -19.27
N GLU A 82 -14.96 8.49 -19.90
CA GLU A 82 -16.21 9.22 -20.15
C GLU A 82 -16.87 9.65 -18.83
N ARG A 83 -16.94 8.72 -17.86
CA ARG A 83 -17.45 9.02 -16.50
C ARG A 83 -16.64 10.07 -15.80
N ALA A 84 -15.30 10.00 -15.83
CA ALA A 84 -14.42 10.97 -15.18
C ALA A 84 -14.64 12.38 -15.74
N VAL A 85 -14.71 12.52 -17.08
CA VAL A 85 -14.95 13.82 -17.73
C VAL A 85 -16.33 14.37 -17.40
N ALA A 86 -17.38 13.53 -17.38
CA ALA A 86 -18.72 13.96 -16.99
C ALA A 86 -18.74 14.47 -15.54
N MET A 87 -18.09 13.72 -14.61
CA MET A 87 -17.97 14.12 -13.21
C MET A 87 -17.18 15.42 -13.04
N ALA A 88 -16.08 15.59 -13.77
CA ALA A 88 -15.27 16.81 -13.69
C ALA A 88 -16.05 18.05 -14.15
N ARG A 89 -16.91 17.92 -15.17
CA ARG A 89 -17.76 19.04 -15.64
C ARG A 89 -18.77 19.52 -14.61
N GLU A 90 -19.25 18.63 -13.75
CA GLU A 90 -20.21 18.93 -12.67
C GLU A 90 -19.51 19.29 -11.35
N ALA A 91 -18.21 19.04 -11.20
CA ALA A 91 -17.46 19.34 -9.99
C ALA A 91 -17.37 20.87 -9.76
N PRO A 92 -17.28 21.34 -8.51
CA PRO A 92 -16.97 22.74 -8.24
C PRO A 92 -15.57 23.11 -8.76
N GLU A 93 -15.38 24.40 -9.05
CA GLU A 93 -14.05 24.92 -9.42
C GLU A 93 -13.12 24.93 -8.20
N ASP A 94 -11.88 24.50 -8.43
CA ASP A 94 -10.79 24.53 -7.48
C ASP A 94 -9.62 25.31 -8.08
N ALA A 95 -9.32 26.47 -7.51
CA ALA A 95 -8.27 27.35 -8.00
C ALA A 95 -6.86 26.69 -7.97
N THR A 96 -6.70 25.63 -7.19
CA THR A 96 -5.45 24.88 -7.02
C THR A 96 -5.36 23.63 -7.92
N ALA A 97 -6.45 23.26 -8.61
CA ALA A 97 -6.46 22.10 -9.49
C ALA A 97 -5.56 22.33 -10.71
N GLY A 98 -4.71 21.36 -10.99
CA GLY A 98 -3.79 21.39 -12.12
C GLY A 98 -2.78 20.25 -12.12
N LEU A 99 -1.97 20.17 -13.16
CA LEU A 99 -0.78 19.33 -13.24
C LEU A 99 0.46 20.18 -12.94
N ALA A 100 1.53 19.51 -12.49
CA ALA A 100 2.83 20.15 -12.33
C ALA A 100 3.34 20.73 -13.67
N GLU A 101 4.06 21.84 -13.61
CA GLU A 101 4.72 22.42 -14.76
C GLU A 101 5.82 21.49 -15.30
N ALA A 102 6.08 21.52 -16.60
CA ALA A 102 7.08 20.64 -17.21
C ALA A 102 8.48 20.77 -16.57
N SER A 103 8.83 21.96 -16.09
CA SER A 103 10.10 22.24 -15.40
C SER A 103 10.20 21.60 -14.01
N GLN A 104 9.08 21.18 -13.42
CA GLN A 104 9.01 20.53 -12.10
C GLN A 104 9.02 19.00 -12.19
N LEU A 105 8.93 18.45 -13.40
CA LEU A 105 8.90 17.01 -13.59
C LEU A 105 10.26 16.39 -13.27
N ALA A 106 10.24 15.31 -12.50
CA ALA A 106 11.43 14.52 -12.24
C ALA A 106 11.96 13.93 -13.56
N GLN A 107 13.27 13.97 -13.74
CA GLN A 107 13.95 13.44 -14.92
C GLN A 107 15.17 12.62 -14.46
N GLY A 108 15.45 11.53 -15.17
CA GLY A 108 16.69 10.79 -15.04
C GLY A 108 16.91 10.14 -13.67
N TRP A 109 15.84 9.71 -12.99
CA TRP A 109 16.01 8.97 -11.73
C TRP A 109 16.59 7.57 -11.98
N ASP A 110 17.52 7.19 -11.14
CA ASP A 110 18.13 5.87 -11.14
C ASP A 110 17.36 4.95 -10.18
N LEU A 111 16.51 4.07 -10.73
CA LEU A 111 15.72 3.13 -9.93
C LEU A 111 16.61 2.10 -9.20
N ALA A 112 17.77 1.76 -9.77
CA ALA A 112 18.69 0.83 -9.12
C ALA A 112 19.33 1.48 -7.88
N ALA A 113 19.67 2.76 -7.96
CA ALA A 113 20.22 3.50 -6.82
C ALA A 113 19.19 3.74 -5.70
N LEU A 114 17.89 3.71 -6.00
CA LEU A 114 16.84 3.81 -4.98
C LEU A 114 16.67 2.53 -4.16
N ASP A 115 17.10 1.39 -4.69
CA ASP A 115 17.15 0.10 -3.99
C ASP A 115 15.86 -0.28 -3.26
N LEU A 116 14.72 -0.26 -3.99
CA LEU A 116 13.38 -0.36 -3.44
C LEU A 116 12.81 -1.79 -3.41
N ALA A 117 13.56 -2.79 -3.85
CA ALA A 117 13.05 -4.16 -4.00
C ALA A 117 14.03 -5.20 -3.46
N ASP A 118 13.58 -6.00 -2.51
CA ASP A 118 14.33 -7.15 -2.01
C ASP A 118 14.34 -8.27 -3.08
N PRO A 119 15.52 -8.70 -3.56
CA PRO A 119 15.61 -9.78 -4.53
C PRO A 119 15.26 -11.17 -3.97
N ALA A 120 15.12 -11.32 -2.67
CA ALA A 120 14.74 -12.60 -2.03
C ALA A 120 13.32 -13.06 -2.43
N GLY A 121 12.47 -12.11 -2.90
CA GLY A 121 11.13 -12.42 -3.38
C GLY A 121 10.09 -12.65 -2.27
N GLU A 122 8.93 -13.17 -2.67
CA GLU A 122 7.78 -13.42 -1.78
C GLU A 122 8.08 -14.59 -0.82
N PRO A 123 8.01 -14.40 0.51
CA PRO A 123 8.17 -15.48 1.47
C PRO A 123 6.98 -16.43 1.42
N GLY A 124 7.19 -17.71 1.78
CA GLY A 124 6.08 -18.63 1.95
C GLY A 124 5.21 -18.28 3.18
N ALA A 125 3.92 -18.59 3.14
CA ALA A 125 2.98 -18.34 4.24
C ALA A 125 3.46 -18.92 5.58
N ALA A 126 4.08 -20.11 5.56
CA ALA A 126 4.64 -20.74 6.76
C ALA A 126 5.76 -19.92 7.42
N ALA A 127 6.56 -19.19 6.63
CA ALA A 127 7.61 -18.32 7.16
C ALA A 127 7.02 -17.08 7.85
N LEU A 128 5.99 -16.47 7.25
CA LEU A 128 5.26 -15.36 7.88
C LEU A 128 4.55 -15.83 9.17
N GLU A 129 3.92 -17.01 9.14
CA GLU A 129 3.28 -17.58 10.31
C GLU A 129 4.29 -17.83 11.45
N ALA A 130 5.45 -18.40 11.15
CA ALA A 130 6.51 -18.61 12.13
C ALA A 130 6.98 -17.29 12.75
N SER A 131 7.13 -16.23 11.93
CA SER A 131 7.51 -14.90 12.41
C SER A 131 6.44 -14.30 13.32
N ALA A 132 5.16 -14.34 12.94
CA ALA A 132 4.08 -13.81 13.76
C ALA A 132 3.94 -14.57 15.10
N ARG A 133 4.09 -15.90 15.08
CA ARG A 133 4.11 -16.73 16.33
C ARG A 133 5.27 -16.37 17.24
N ALA A 134 6.45 -16.10 16.68
CA ALA A 134 7.62 -15.69 17.45
C ALA A 134 7.41 -14.30 18.11
N VAL A 135 6.76 -13.36 17.39
CA VAL A 135 6.38 -12.06 17.96
C VAL A 135 5.41 -12.23 19.14
N GLU A 136 4.33 -13.01 18.94
CA GLU A 136 3.34 -13.26 19.99
C GLU A 136 3.97 -13.91 21.22
N ALA A 137 4.76 -14.98 21.02
CA ALA A 137 5.43 -15.69 22.09
C ALA A 137 6.35 -14.78 22.92
N ALA A 138 7.15 -13.95 22.25
CA ALA A 138 8.06 -13.02 22.92
C ALA A 138 7.33 -11.95 23.75
N ALA A 139 6.18 -11.45 23.27
CA ALA A 139 5.40 -10.49 24.01
C ALA A 139 4.72 -11.12 25.24
N LEU A 140 4.26 -12.38 25.12
CA LEU A 140 3.62 -13.12 26.23
C LEU A 140 4.61 -13.55 27.34
N GLU A 141 5.94 -13.52 27.11
CA GLU A 141 6.95 -13.72 28.17
C GLU A 141 6.84 -12.65 29.25
N ALA A 142 6.36 -11.46 28.95
CA ALA A 142 6.30 -10.36 29.89
C ALA A 142 5.12 -10.55 30.88
N LYS A 143 5.44 -10.65 32.18
CA LYS A 143 4.45 -10.79 33.23
C LYS A 143 3.47 -9.61 33.24
N GLY A 144 2.19 -9.89 33.13
CA GLY A 144 1.11 -8.88 33.08
C GLY A 144 0.50 -8.73 31.69
N ILE A 145 1.14 -9.19 30.63
CA ILE A 145 0.52 -9.28 29.31
C ILE A 145 -0.46 -10.46 29.31
N THR A 146 -1.71 -10.20 28.93
CA THR A 146 -2.80 -11.18 28.95
C THR A 146 -3.18 -11.70 27.58
N GLN A 147 -2.95 -10.91 26.54
CA GLN A 147 -3.23 -11.25 25.15
C GLN A 147 -2.30 -10.48 24.22
N VAL A 148 -2.02 -11.07 23.08
CA VAL A 148 -1.29 -10.43 21.99
C VAL A 148 -1.97 -10.76 20.65
N GLU A 149 -2.03 -9.80 19.77
CA GLU A 149 -2.39 -9.94 18.35
C GLU A 149 -1.13 -9.62 17.55
N ALA A 150 -0.56 -10.63 16.91
CA ALA A 150 0.68 -10.50 16.16
C ALA A 150 0.45 -10.69 14.67
N SER A 151 1.09 -9.87 13.85
CA SER A 151 0.97 -9.93 12.40
C SER A 151 2.33 -9.93 11.73
N ALA A 152 2.44 -10.71 10.65
CA ALA A 152 3.54 -10.68 9.71
C ALA A 152 2.99 -10.51 8.30
N ALA A 153 3.53 -9.57 7.54
CA ALA A 153 3.06 -9.32 6.19
C ALA A 153 4.20 -9.06 5.22
N TYR A 154 3.94 -9.37 3.96
CA TYR A 154 4.79 -9.07 2.83
C TYR A 154 3.93 -8.45 1.73
N SER A 155 4.48 -7.48 1.00
CA SER A 155 3.87 -6.98 -0.22
C SER A 155 4.93 -6.65 -1.26
N GLN A 156 4.57 -6.88 -2.51
CA GLN A 156 5.30 -6.43 -3.67
C GLN A 156 4.36 -5.62 -4.54
N ARG A 157 4.75 -4.41 -4.92
CA ARG A 157 3.97 -3.54 -5.79
C ARG A 157 4.85 -2.97 -6.89
N ALA A 158 4.30 -2.90 -8.10
CA ALA A 158 4.83 -2.12 -9.21
C ALA A 158 3.78 -1.08 -9.59
N LEU A 159 4.22 0.11 -9.93
CA LEU A 159 3.34 1.17 -10.40
C LEU A 159 3.94 1.88 -11.61
N HIS A 160 3.06 2.43 -12.44
CA HIS A 160 3.41 3.34 -13.51
C HIS A 160 2.42 4.50 -13.54
N MET A 161 2.96 5.71 -13.57
CA MET A 161 2.19 6.94 -13.72
C MET A 161 2.53 7.61 -15.04
N ALA A 162 1.52 8.11 -15.73
CA ALA A 162 1.68 8.95 -16.89
C ALA A 162 0.76 10.17 -16.78
N ALA A 163 1.15 11.29 -17.38
CA ALA A 163 0.36 12.51 -17.38
C ALA A 163 0.46 13.28 -18.71
N THR A 164 -0.55 14.08 -19.00
CA THR A 164 -0.62 14.85 -20.25
C THR A 164 0.40 15.97 -20.34
N ASN A 165 1.07 16.32 -19.23
CA ASN A 165 2.19 17.27 -19.19
C ASN A 165 3.54 16.66 -19.64
N GLY A 166 3.55 15.37 -20.04
CA GLY A 166 4.74 14.67 -20.52
C GLY A 166 5.42 13.79 -19.48
N PHE A 167 4.94 13.74 -18.24
CA PHE A 167 5.46 12.80 -17.26
C PHE A 167 5.11 11.36 -17.65
N SER A 168 6.08 10.45 -17.53
CA SER A 168 5.88 9.00 -17.68
C SER A 168 6.98 8.28 -16.89
N GLY A 169 6.59 7.50 -15.89
CA GLY A 169 7.56 6.78 -15.07
C GLY A 169 6.90 5.87 -14.05
N GLY A 170 7.69 4.98 -13.47
CA GLY A 170 7.20 4.02 -12.50
C GLY A 170 8.33 3.36 -11.74
N TYR A 171 7.99 2.58 -10.73
CA TYR A 171 8.93 1.79 -9.95
C TYR A 171 8.25 0.55 -9.36
N GLY A 172 9.07 -0.41 -8.95
CA GLY A 172 8.66 -1.53 -8.12
C GLY A 172 9.19 -1.38 -6.69
N ARG A 173 8.44 -1.89 -5.73
CA ARG A 173 8.83 -1.88 -4.32
C ARG A 173 8.35 -3.14 -3.62
N THR A 174 9.19 -3.67 -2.71
CA THR A 174 8.80 -4.68 -1.73
C THR A 174 8.66 -4.08 -0.34
N SER A 175 7.93 -4.75 0.52
CA SER A 175 7.83 -4.40 1.93
C SER A 175 7.54 -5.63 2.75
N THR A 176 8.35 -5.84 3.79
CA THR A 176 8.11 -6.84 4.84
C THR A 176 7.79 -6.10 6.14
N SER A 177 6.82 -6.57 6.90
CA SER A 177 6.47 -5.97 8.19
C SER A 177 6.16 -7.02 9.24
N LEU A 178 6.48 -6.67 10.49
CA LEU A 178 6.11 -7.39 11.70
C LEU A 178 5.48 -6.43 12.69
N SER A 179 4.40 -6.81 13.34
CA SER A 179 3.77 -5.99 14.37
C SER A 179 3.11 -6.84 15.44
N ALA A 180 2.92 -6.23 16.61
CA ALA A 180 2.11 -6.77 17.70
C ALA A 180 1.33 -5.68 18.39
N VAL A 181 0.09 -5.99 18.76
CA VAL A 181 -0.69 -5.26 19.75
C VAL A 181 -0.75 -6.12 20.99
N ALA A 182 -0.23 -5.63 22.10
CA ALA A 182 -0.25 -6.33 23.39
C ALA A 182 -1.32 -5.71 24.31
N PHE A 183 -1.91 -6.55 25.15
CA PHE A 183 -2.98 -6.19 26.08
C PHE A 183 -2.61 -6.59 27.50
N THR A 184 -3.02 -5.80 28.49
CA THR A 184 -2.88 -6.09 29.92
C THR A 184 -4.14 -5.65 30.66
N GLY A 185 -4.36 -6.17 31.88
CA GLY A 185 -5.54 -5.86 32.66
C GLY A 185 -6.82 -6.57 32.16
N GLN A 186 -7.95 -6.21 32.74
CA GLN A 186 -9.29 -6.70 32.38
C GLN A 186 -10.35 -5.61 32.54
N GLY A 187 -11.43 -5.71 31.76
CA GLY A 187 -12.55 -4.77 31.84
C GLY A 187 -12.12 -3.34 31.62
N THR A 188 -12.49 -2.42 32.50
CA THR A 188 -12.20 -0.98 32.43
C THR A 188 -10.73 -0.66 32.71
N GLU A 189 -9.97 -1.57 33.30
CA GLU A 189 -8.53 -1.40 33.56
C GLU A 189 -7.66 -1.96 32.43
N MET A 190 -8.27 -2.45 31.35
CA MET A 190 -7.54 -2.97 30.19
C MET A 190 -6.74 -1.84 29.52
N GLN A 191 -5.45 -2.07 29.37
CA GLN A 191 -4.56 -1.21 28.59
C GLN A 191 -4.03 -1.98 27.39
N ARG A 192 -3.70 -1.24 26.34
CA ARG A 192 -3.06 -1.81 25.15
C ARG A 192 -2.07 -0.80 24.54
N ASP A 193 -1.05 -1.34 23.95
CA ASP A 193 -0.14 -0.57 23.08
C ASP A 193 0.43 -1.49 22.00
N TYR A 194 1.19 -0.93 21.08
CA TYR A 194 1.70 -1.66 19.94
C TYR A 194 3.19 -1.39 19.68
N ALA A 195 3.82 -2.31 18.98
CA ALA A 195 5.08 -2.11 18.28
C ALA A 195 4.98 -2.72 16.89
N GLY A 196 5.63 -2.11 15.93
CA GLY A 196 5.70 -2.62 14.57
C GLY A 196 6.79 -1.93 13.78
N GLU A 197 7.36 -2.67 12.86
CA GLU A 197 8.40 -2.21 11.94
C GLU A 197 8.13 -2.74 10.53
N GLY A 198 8.59 -1.96 9.55
CA GLY A 198 8.53 -2.33 8.13
C GLY A 198 9.83 -1.97 7.42
N ARG A 199 10.29 -2.86 6.56
CA ARG A 199 11.51 -2.69 5.76
C ARG A 199 11.27 -3.11 4.32
N ILE A 200 12.09 -2.59 3.42
CA ILE A 200 12.15 -3.06 2.03
C ILE A 200 12.77 -4.44 2.01
N TYR A 201 13.89 -4.62 2.69
CA TYR A 201 14.64 -5.87 2.79
C TYR A 201 14.25 -6.64 4.05
N ALA A 202 13.92 -7.91 3.88
CA ALA A 202 13.61 -8.78 5.02
C ALA A 202 14.80 -8.94 5.97
N ALA A 203 16.03 -8.88 5.45
CA ALA A 203 17.26 -8.97 6.23
C ALA A 203 17.46 -7.78 7.19
N ASP A 204 16.84 -6.63 6.91
CA ASP A 204 16.95 -5.42 7.73
C ASP A 204 15.87 -5.35 8.83
N MET A 205 14.98 -6.34 8.87
CA MET A 205 13.93 -6.38 9.89
C MET A 205 14.54 -6.62 11.28
N PRO A 206 14.09 -5.89 12.32
CA PRO A 206 14.34 -6.31 13.70
C PRO A 206 13.84 -7.73 13.94
N SER A 207 14.42 -8.42 14.90
CA SER A 207 13.96 -9.75 15.24
C SER A 207 12.51 -9.74 15.76
N ALA A 208 11.80 -10.83 15.55
CA ALA A 208 10.45 -11.01 16.09
C ALA A 208 10.41 -10.85 17.63
N VAL A 209 11.49 -11.25 18.31
CA VAL A 209 11.63 -11.12 19.77
C VAL A 209 11.71 -9.66 20.19
N GLU A 210 12.45 -8.81 19.46
CA GLU A 210 12.54 -7.39 19.75
C GLU A 210 11.19 -6.69 19.60
N ILE A 211 10.45 -6.98 18.52
CA ILE A 211 9.12 -6.40 18.28
C ILE A 211 8.14 -6.82 19.39
N GLY A 212 8.10 -8.10 19.72
CA GLY A 212 7.20 -8.62 20.77
C GLY A 212 7.49 -8.01 22.14
N ARG A 213 8.76 -7.95 22.54
CA ARG A 213 9.17 -7.35 23.81
C ARG A 213 8.86 -5.87 23.88
N LEU A 214 9.10 -5.12 22.80
CA LEU A 214 8.80 -3.69 22.75
C LEU A 214 7.28 -3.43 22.86
N ALA A 215 6.43 -4.23 22.22
CA ALA A 215 4.99 -4.13 22.38
C ALA A 215 4.54 -4.35 23.83
N ALA A 216 5.09 -5.38 24.47
CA ALA A 216 4.81 -5.68 25.87
C ALA A 216 5.29 -4.57 26.82
N GLU A 217 6.50 -4.07 26.64
CA GLU A 217 7.06 -2.95 27.42
C GLU A 217 6.19 -1.70 27.34
N ARG A 218 5.83 -1.27 26.13
CA ARG A 218 4.96 -0.12 25.94
C ARG A 218 3.60 -0.29 26.59
N THR A 219 3.02 -1.49 26.47
CA THR A 219 1.71 -1.80 27.07
C THR A 219 1.76 -1.74 28.60
N LEU A 220 2.79 -2.33 29.21
CA LEU A 220 2.96 -2.32 30.66
C LEU A 220 3.25 -0.91 31.22
N ALA A 221 3.93 -0.07 30.45
CA ALA A 221 4.20 1.31 30.84
C ALA A 221 2.92 2.17 30.95
N ARG A 222 1.79 1.70 30.39
CA ARG A 222 0.49 2.39 30.50
C ARG A 222 -0.31 2.02 31.77
N VAL A 223 0.13 1.03 32.52
CA VAL A 223 -0.55 0.62 33.73
C VAL A 223 -0.38 1.69 34.81
N GLY A 224 -1.50 2.25 35.29
CA GLY A 224 -1.50 3.27 36.33
C GLY A 224 -1.20 4.70 35.86
N SER A 225 -1.20 4.94 34.52
CA SER A 225 -1.04 6.28 33.93
C SER A 225 -2.37 7.01 33.77
#